data_e4f17de5bee4c633cdcaf9942c6c4bae
#
_entry.id   e4f17de5bee4c633cdcaf9942c6c4bae
#
_cell.length_a   1.000
_cell.length_b   1.000
_cell.length_c   1.000
_cell.angle_alpha   90.00
_cell.angle_beta   90.00
_cell.angle_gamma   90.00
#
_symmetry.space_group_name_H-M   'P 1'
#
loop_
_entity.id
_entity.type
_entity.pdbx_description
1 polymer ?
#
loop_
_entity_poly.entity_id
_entity_poly.type
_entity_poly.pdbx_seq_one_letter_code
_entity_poly.pdbx_strand_id
1 'polypeptide(L)'
;MNNLKQNAQTAVKWSAILTFGNQCVSFLISVILARLLTPSDYGLVGTISIFIEISGIFVTGGLSMALIRKIDRTQTDLATVFYYNTAVSILIYLVLYTSAPFIASYFNEPLLTEITRISGLTLITGALGAVHGTLLHANMEFKKQTIFSIPIFIISGIIGIFLAYMGYGVWALVLQGFLSSVLTTVALWYFVPWKPSLEFSWKSFHSTF
;
A
#
# COMPACT_ATOMS: atom_id res chain seq x y z
N MET A 1 29.25 13.28 16.84
CA MET A 1 27.90 13.38 17.46
C MET A 1 27.00 14.42 16.78
N ASN A 2 27.51 15.55 16.28
CA ASN A 2 26.66 16.57 15.59
C ASN A 2 25.94 16.07 14.34
N ASN A 3 26.59 15.25 13.50
CA ASN A 3 25.98 14.72 12.26
C ASN A 3 24.79 13.78 12.53
N LEU A 4 24.84 12.97 13.59
CA LEU A 4 23.74 12.06 13.95
C LEU A 4 22.51 12.83 14.42
N LYS A 5 22.69 13.89 15.25
CA LYS A 5 21.58 14.74 15.67
C LYS A 5 20.96 15.49 14.49
N GLN A 6 21.78 15.99 13.59
CA GLN A 6 21.33 16.72 12.41
C GLN A 6 20.58 15.82 11.43
N ASN A 7 21.05 14.60 11.20
CA ASN A 7 20.37 13.60 10.39
C ASN A 7 19.03 13.18 11.01
N ALA A 8 18.99 12.94 12.33
CA ALA A 8 17.75 12.61 13.02
C ALA A 8 16.73 13.75 12.97
N GLN A 9 17.14 15.00 13.17
CA GLN A 9 16.26 16.16 13.05
C GLN A 9 15.70 16.32 11.63
N THR A 10 16.54 16.10 10.62
CA THR A 10 16.12 16.15 9.21
C THR A 10 15.13 15.04 8.89
N ALA A 11 15.36 13.82 9.38
CA ALA A 11 14.46 12.69 9.23
C ALA A 11 13.08 12.97 9.87
N VAL A 12 13.06 13.51 11.10
CA VAL A 12 11.82 13.89 11.80
C VAL A 12 11.04 14.96 11.02
N LYS A 13 11.73 16.01 10.53
CA LYS A 13 11.08 17.07 9.72
C LYS A 13 10.43 16.47 8.45
N TRP A 14 11.17 15.65 7.71
CA TRP A 14 10.65 15.04 6.48
C TRP A 14 9.55 14.02 6.77
N SER A 15 9.63 13.27 7.87
CA SER A 15 8.56 12.36 8.30
C SER A 15 7.28 13.14 8.65
N ALA A 16 7.41 14.28 9.32
CA ALA A 16 6.27 15.16 9.59
C ALA A 16 5.66 15.71 8.29
N ILE A 17 6.50 16.23 7.37
CA ILE A 17 6.03 16.73 6.06
C ILE A 17 5.34 15.60 5.27
N LEU A 18 5.88 14.39 5.27
CA LEU A 18 5.29 13.23 4.63
C LEU A 18 3.89 12.94 5.18
N THR A 19 3.79 12.84 6.51
CA THR A 19 2.53 12.49 7.17
C THR A 19 1.48 13.58 7.01
N PHE A 20 1.83 14.83 7.40
CA PHE A 20 0.89 15.95 7.29
C PHE A 20 0.57 16.30 5.84
N GLY A 21 1.55 16.27 4.93
CA GLY A 21 1.33 16.53 3.51
C GLY A 21 0.37 15.53 2.89
N ASN A 22 0.61 14.24 3.08
CA ASN A 22 -0.31 13.21 2.59
C ASN A 22 -1.71 13.33 3.21
N GLN A 23 -1.79 13.64 4.52
CA GLN A 23 -3.06 13.79 5.22
C GLN A 23 -3.85 15.01 4.71
N CYS A 24 -3.18 16.15 4.50
CA CYS A 24 -3.84 17.34 3.93
C CYS A 24 -4.36 17.07 2.51
N VAL A 25 -3.54 16.46 1.64
CA VAL A 25 -3.96 16.11 0.27
C VAL A 25 -5.13 15.14 0.30
N SER A 26 -5.03 14.07 1.10
CA SER A 26 -6.10 13.07 1.25
C SER A 26 -7.39 13.71 1.77
N PHE A 27 -7.31 14.60 2.76
CA PHE A 27 -8.45 15.30 3.30
C PHE A 27 -9.15 16.18 2.25
N LEU A 28 -8.38 16.97 1.49
CA LEU A 28 -8.95 17.82 0.43
C LEU A 28 -9.65 16.98 -0.65
N ILE A 29 -9.01 15.90 -1.09
CA ILE A 29 -9.60 14.97 -2.07
C ILE A 29 -10.88 14.34 -1.51
N SER A 30 -10.85 13.88 -0.24
CA SER A 30 -12.01 13.26 0.41
C SER A 30 -13.19 14.21 0.53
N VAL A 31 -12.94 15.50 0.86
CA VAL A 31 -14.00 16.52 0.93
C VAL A 31 -14.65 16.74 -0.44
N ILE A 32 -13.85 16.79 -1.51
CA ILE A 32 -14.38 16.97 -2.88
C ILE A 32 -15.19 15.74 -3.29
N LEU A 33 -14.64 14.55 -3.09
CA LEU A 33 -15.31 13.29 -3.44
C LEU A 33 -16.59 13.08 -2.62
N ALA A 34 -16.61 13.47 -1.34
CA ALA A 34 -17.81 13.39 -0.49
C ALA A 34 -18.97 14.29 -0.98
N ARG A 35 -18.68 15.31 -1.78
CA ARG A 35 -19.71 16.14 -2.42
C ARG A 35 -20.21 15.57 -3.76
N LEU A 36 -19.43 14.70 -4.40
CA LEU A 36 -19.73 14.14 -5.71
C LEU A 36 -20.32 12.73 -5.64
N LEU A 37 -19.99 11.99 -4.59
CA LEU A 37 -20.36 10.60 -4.39
C LEU A 37 -21.47 10.45 -3.34
N THR A 38 -22.18 9.33 -3.40
CA THR A 38 -23.24 9.02 -2.44
C THR A 38 -22.68 8.33 -1.18
N PRO A 39 -23.38 8.38 -0.04
CA PRO A 39 -23.02 7.60 1.15
C PRO A 39 -22.95 6.09 0.88
N SER A 40 -23.76 5.59 -0.07
CA SER A 40 -23.75 4.18 -0.49
C SER A 40 -22.43 3.80 -1.13
N ASP A 41 -21.85 4.66 -1.99
CA ASP A 41 -20.54 4.43 -2.62
C ASP A 41 -19.43 4.26 -1.57
N TYR A 42 -19.44 5.11 -0.55
CA TYR A 42 -18.51 5.02 0.58
C TYR A 42 -18.75 3.77 1.43
N GLY A 43 -20.03 3.38 1.63
CA GLY A 43 -20.40 2.17 2.34
C GLY A 43 -19.82 0.91 1.69
N LEU A 44 -19.93 0.80 0.35
CA LEU A 44 -19.39 -0.32 -0.41
C LEU A 44 -17.86 -0.42 -0.27
N VAL A 45 -17.15 0.70 -0.46
CA VAL A 45 -15.69 0.74 -0.30
C VAL A 45 -15.29 0.45 1.14
N GLY A 46 -16.01 1.01 2.13
CA GLY A 46 -15.75 0.76 3.56
C GLY A 46 -15.87 -0.72 3.91
N THR A 47 -16.91 -1.40 3.40
CA THR A 47 -17.09 -2.84 3.58
C THR A 47 -15.89 -3.64 3.07
N ILE A 48 -15.43 -3.35 1.84
CA ILE A 48 -14.29 -4.06 1.26
C ILE A 48 -12.97 -3.70 1.91
N SER A 49 -12.79 -2.47 2.35
CA SER A 49 -11.56 -2.03 3.04
C SER A 49 -11.25 -2.90 4.25
N ILE A 50 -12.25 -3.32 5.01
CA ILE A 50 -12.06 -4.21 6.16
C ILE A 50 -11.41 -5.54 5.74
N PHE A 51 -11.92 -6.15 4.66
CA PHE A 51 -11.36 -7.42 4.16
C PHE A 51 -9.94 -7.25 3.63
N ILE A 52 -9.66 -6.14 2.93
CA ILE A 52 -8.33 -5.85 2.39
C ILE A 52 -7.33 -5.55 3.52
N GLU A 53 -7.71 -4.77 4.54
CA GLU A 53 -6.85 -4.45 5.68
C GLU A 53 -6.48 -5.69 6.49
N ILE A 54 -7.47 -6.53 6.81
CA ILE A 54 -7.22 -7.82 7.49
C ILE A 54 -6.28 -8.68 6.63
N SER A 55 -6.55 -8.78 5.33
CA SER A 55 -5.72 -9.52 4.38
C SER A 55 -4.28 -8.99 4.34
N GLY A 56 -4.12 -7.67 4.36
CA GLY A 56 -2.81 -6.99 4.37
C GLY A 56 -1.96 -7.35 5.60
N ILE A 57 -2.59 -7.54 6.77
CA ILE A 57 -1.90 -7.97 7.99
C ILE A 57 -1.29 -9.37 7.78
N PHE A 58 -2.03 -10.28 7.16
CA PHE A 58 -1.52 -11.63 6.86
C PHE A 58 -0.42 -11.61 5.79
N VAL A 59 -0.52 -10.75 4.79
CA VAL A 59 0.51 -10.62 3.74
C VAL A 59 1.84 -10.17 4.32
N THR A 60 1.83 -9.15 5.16
CA THR A 60 3.08 -8.63 5.75
C THR A 60 3.60 -9.49 6.89
N GLY A 61 2.71 -10.20 7.61
CA GLY A 61 3.04 -11.14 8.67
C GLY A 61 4.01 -10.64 9.74
N GLY A 62 4.18 -9.31 9.88
CA GLY A 62 5.18 -8.70 10.75
C GLY A 62 6.62 -8.76 10.22
N LEU A 63 6.90 -9.46 9.10
CA LEU A 63 8.24 -9.62 8.54
C LEU A 63 8.89 -8.29 8.14
N SER A 64 8.09 -7.35 7.63
CA SER A 64 8.59 -6.00 7.33
C SER A 64 9.12 -5.31 8.58
N MET A 65 8.43 -5.46 9.72
CA MET A 65 8.88 -4.88 11.00
C MET A 65 10.13 -5.61 11.55
N ALA A 66 10.20 -6.93 11.37
CA ALA A 66 11.39 -7.71 11.75
C ALA A 66 12.62 -7.30 10.91
N LEU A 67 12.44 -7.06 9.60
CA LEU A 67 13.50 -6.52 8.75
C LEU A 67 13.97 -5.12 9.18
N ILE A 68 13.07 -4.25 9.66
CA ILE A 68 13.45 -2.91 10.16
C ILE A 68 14.35 -3.04 11.39
N ARG A 69 14.04 -3.98 12.29
CA ARG A 69 14.80 -4.20 13.53
C ARG A 69 16.16 -4.87 13.31
N LYS A 70 16.29 -5.68 12.24
CA LYS A 70 17.54 -6.39 11.94
C LYS A 70 18.58 -5.43 11.38
N ILE A 71 19.68 -5.17 12.11
CA ILE A 71 20.75 -4.25 11.72
C ILE A 71 21.55 -4.84 10.55
N ASP A 72 21.94 -6.12 10.65
CA ASP A 72 22.75 -6.84 9.66
C ASP A 72 21.85 -7.57 8.63
N ARG A 73 21.10 -6.79 7.86
CA ARG A 73 20.22 -7.31 6.81
C ARG A 73 21.05 -7.80 5.62
N THR A 74 20.91 -9.08 5.29
CA THR A 74 21.53 -9.63 4.09
C THR A 74 20.61 -9.50 2.89
N GLN A 75 21.19 -9.58 1.68
CA GLN A 75 20.42 -9.62 0.44
C GLN A 75 19.44 -10.81 0.42
N THR A 76 19.86 -11.94 0.97
CA THR A 76 19.05 -13.16 1.09
C THR A 76 17.84 -12.96 2.02
N ASP A 77 17.99 -12.19 3.12
CA ASP A 77 16.86 -11.88 4.01
C ASP A 77 15.79 -11.05 3.28
N LEU A 78 16.22 -10.00 2.57
CA LEU A 78 15.33 -9.14 1.80
C LEU A 78 14.61 -9.90 0.69
N ALA A 79 15.33 -10.73 -0.06
CA ALA A 79 14.77 -11.56 -1.12
C ALA A 79 13.77 -12.59 -0.56
N THR A 80 14.09 -13.23 0.57
CA THR A 80 13.20 -14.20 1.23
C THR A 80 11.88 -13.55 1.64
N VAL A 81 11.92 -12.37 2.26
CA VAL A 81 10.70 -11.63 2.65
C VAL A 81 9.92 -11.16 1.43
N PHE A 82 10.59 -10.73 0.36
CA PHE A 82 9.94 -10.33 -0.89
C PHE A 82 9.15 -11.48 -1.50
N TYR A 83 9.76 -12.65 -1.67
CA TYR A 83 9.09 -13.82 -2.25
C TYR A 83 7.97 -14.34 -1.35
N TYR A 84 8.18 -14.35 -0.03
CA TYR A 84 7.13 -14.73 0.92
C TYR A 84 5.92 -13.80 0.80
N ASN A 85 6.12 -12.48 0.93
CA ASN A 85 5.03 -11.51 0.85
C ASN A 85 4.28 -11.61 -0.49
N THR A 86 5.01 -11.78 -1.60
CA THR A 86 4.43 -11.93 -2.92
C THR A 86 3.61 -13.21 -3.05
N ALA A 87 4.14 -14.36 -2.60
CA ALA A 87 3.43 -15.63 -2.64
C ALA A 87 2.15 -15.60 -1.77
N VAL A 88 2.27 -15.08 -0.54
CA VAL A 88 1.13 -14.96 0.37
C VAL A 88 0.08 -13.98 -0.18
N SER A 89 0.50 -12.86 -0.78
CA SER A 89 -0.44 -11.90 -1.36
C SER A 89 -1.23 -12.48 -2.52
N ILE A 90 -0.58 -13.28 -3.38
CA ILE A 90 -1.27 -13.98 -4.47
C ILE A 90 -2.27 -15.01 -3.91
N LEU A 91 -1.87 -15.79 -2.91
CA LEU A 91 -2.74 -16.79 -2.28
C LEU A 91 -3.97 -16.12 -1.63
N ILE A 92 -3.75 -15.07 -0.85
CA ILE A 92 -4.84 -14.33 -0.20
C ILE A 92 -5.73 -13.63 -1.24
N TYR A 93 -5.14 -13.08 -2.30
CA TYR A 93 -5.92 -12.52 -3.41
C TYR A 93 -6.81 -13.57 -4.06
N LEU A 94 -6.32 -14.78 -4.32
CA LEU A 94 -7.11 -15.88 -4.87
C LEU A 94 -8.27 -16.28 -3.93
N VAL A 95 -8.02 -16.32 -2.63
CA VAL A 95 -9.07 -16.56 -1.62
C VAL A 95 -10.12 -15.45 -1.68
N LEU A 96 -9.71 -14.17 -1.70
CA LEU A 96 -10.65 -13.04 -1.81
C LEU A 96 -11.40 -13.05 -3.15
N TYR A 97 -10.72 -13.36 -4.24
CA TYR A 97 -11.32 -13.42 -5.59
C TYR A 97 -12.43 -14.46 -5.67
N THR A 98 -12.19 -15.65 -5.11
CA THR A 98 -13.18 -16.74 -5.07
C THR A 98 -14.27 -16.49 -4.03
N SER A 99 -13.98 -15.79 -2.94
CA SER A 99 -14.94 -15.42 -1.90
C SER A 99 -15.80 -14.20 -2.28
N ALA A 100 -15.40 -13.42 -3.27
CA ALA A 100 -16.09 -12.19 -3.65
C ALA A 100 -17.59 -12.35 -3.94
N PRO A 101 -18.07 -13.40 -4.66
CA PRO A 101 -19.50 -13.61 -4.87
C PRO A 101 -20.26 -13.91 -3.55
N PHE A 102 -19.62 -14.61 -2.61
CA PHE A 102 -20.22 -14.92 -1.32
C PHE A 102 -20.34 -13.66 -0.46
N ILE A 103 -19.32 -12.79 -0.48
CA ILE A 103 -19.37 -11.47 0.18
C ILE A 103 -20.51 -10.64 -0.42
N ALA A 104 -20.60 -10.56 -1.73
CA ALA A 104 -21.65 -9.82 -2.44
C ALA A 104 -23.06 -10.34 -2.09
N SER A 105 -23.24 -11.65 -2.02
CA SER A 105 -24.55 -12.24 -1.68
C SER A 105 -24.90 -12.01 -0.20
N TYR A 106 -23.93 -12.03 0.70
CA TYR A 106 -24.15 -11.78 2.13
C TYR A 106 -24.62 -10.35 2.41
N PHE A 107 -24.05 -9.37 1.71
CA PHE A 107 -24.44 -7.97 1.83
C PHE A 107 -25.58 -7.56 0.90
N ASN A 108 -26.11 -8.48 0.05
CA ASN A 108 -27.12 -8.22 -0.97
C ASN A 108 -26.71 -7.11 -1.97
N GLU A 109 -25.43 -7.00 -2.28
CA GLU A 109 -24.85 -5.97 -3.16
C GLU A 109 -23.97 -6.62 -4.24
N PRO A 110 -24.52 -6.88 -5.46
CA PRO A 110 -23.78 -7.56 -6.53
C PRO A 110 -22.49 -6.87 -6.96
N LEU A 111 -22.45 -5.52 -6.88
CA LEU A 111 -21.28 -4.70 -7.19
C LEU A 111 -20.05 -5.05 -6.35
N LEU A 112 -20.24 -5.54 -5.12
CA LEU A 112 -19.14 -5.94 -4.25
C LEU A 112 -18.26 -7.04 -4.85
N THR A 113 -18.80 -7.88 -5.75
CA THR A 113 -17.99 -8.91 -6.43
C THR A 113 -16.86 -8.28 -7.23
N GLU A 114 -17.18 -7.32 -8.09
CA GLU A 114 -16.20 -6.67 -8.96
C GLU A 114 -15.26 -5.76 -8.16
N ILE A 115 -15.83 -4.98 -7.22
CA ILE A 115 -15.07 -4.11 -6.34
C ILE A 115 -14.03 -4.90 -5.53
N THR A 116 -14.42 -6.04 -4.95
CA THR A 116 -13.51 -6.91 -4.19
C THR A 116 -12.38 -7.42 -5.06
N ARG A 117 -12.67 -7.86 -6.27
CA ARG A 117 -11.68 -8.38 -7.20
C ARG A 117 -10.65 -7.33 -7.61
N ILE A 118 -11.10 -6.11 -7.94
CA ILE A 118 -10.19 -5.04 -8.37
C ILE A 118 -9.43 -4.46 -7.17
N SER A 119 -10.12 -4.17 -6.07
CA SER A 119 -9.44 -3.68 -4.87
C SER A 119 -8.45 -4.69 -4.29
N GLY A 120 -8.74 -5.99 -4.38
CA GLY A 120 -7.83 -7.05 -3.94
C GLY A 120 -6.48 -7.06 -4.66
N LEU A 121 -6.39 -6.54 -5.90
CA LEU A 121 -5.11 -6.40 -6.61
C LEU A 121 -4.14 -5.48 -5.89
N THR A 122 -4.63 -4.59 -5.02
CA THR A 122 -3.77 -3.73 -4.20
C THR A 122 -2.91 -4.51 -3.21
N LEU A 123 -3.32 -5.72 -2.81
CA LEU A 123 -2.52 -6.61 -1.99
C LEU A 123 -1.25 -7.07 -2.72
N ILE A 124 -1.39 -7.42 -4.01
CA ILE A 124 -0.26 -7.88 -4.83
C ILE A 124 0.68 -6.70 -5.09
N THR A 125 0.14 -5.55 -5.54
CA THR A 125 0.97 -4.37 -5.78
C THR A 125 1.66 -3.89 -4.51
N GLY A 126 0.95 -3.89 -3.37
CA GLY A 126 1.54 -3.56 -2.07
C GLY A 126 2.67 -4.51 -1.65
N ALA A 127 2.49 -5.83 -1.83
CA ALA A 127 3.52 -6.83 -1.53
C ALA A 127 4.78 -6.63 -2.37
N LEU A 128 4.64 -6.32 -3.67
CA LEU A 128 5.76 -6.01 -4.57
C LEU A 128 6.55 -4.76 -4.15
N GLY A 129 5.90 -3.82 -3.48
CA GLY A 129 6.54 -2.60 -2.94
C GLY A 129 7.03 -2.72 -1.49
N ALA A 130 6.58 -3.74 -0.74
CA ALA A 130 6.75 -3.82 0.71
C ALA A 130 8.22 -3.76 1.16
N VAL A 131 9.11 -4.53 0.54
CA VAL A 131 10.54 -4.55 0.90
C VAL A 131 11.21 -3.21 0.58
N HIS A 132 10.89 -2.60 -0.56
CA HIS A 132 11.39 -1.29 -0.95
C HIS A 132 10.97 -0.20 0.05
N GLY A 133 9.69 -0.21 0.45
CA GLY A 133 9.18 0.68 1.49
C GLY A 133 9.89 0.47 2.83
N THR A 134 10.09 -0.79 3.22
CA THR A 134 10.82 -1.16 4.43
C THR A 134 12.25 -0.61 4.43
N LEU A 135 12.96 -0.67 3.30
CA LEU A 135 14.31 -0.13 3.16
C LEU A 135 14.34 1.39 3.32
N LEU A 136 13.38 2.12 2.74
CA LEU A 136 13.28 3.58 2.92
C LEU A 136 13.04 3.97 4.39
N HIS A 137 12.14 3.26 5.07
CA HIS A 137 11.87 3.48 6.48
C HIS A 137 13.08 3.15 7.36
N ALA A 138 13.73 2.01 7.12
CA ALA A 138 14.89 1.57 7.87
C ALA A 138 16.11 2.49 7.72
N ASN A 139 16.27 3.08 6.53
CA ASN A 139 17.32 4.05 6.23
C ASN A 139 16.93 5.49 6.57
N MET A 140 15.73 5.72 7.13
CA MET A 140 15.18 7.05 7.45
C MET A 140 15.14 8.00 6.22
N GLU A 141 14.98 7.46 5.02
CA GLU A 141 14.96 8.23 3.77
C GLU A 141 13.57 8.84 3.48
N PHE A 142 12.96 9.47 4.49
CA PHE A 142 11.63 10.07 4.39
C PHE A 142 11.54 11.18 3.35
N LYS A 143 12.65 11.88 3.07
CA LYS A 143 12.69 12.88 1.99
C LYS A 143 12.36 12.26 0.63
N LYS A 144 12.99 11.14 0.28
CA LYS A 144 12.71 10.43 -0.98
C LYS A 144 11.26 10.00 -1.04
N GLN A 145 10.76 9.41 0.05
CA GLN A 145 9.37 8.98 0.15
C GLN A 145 8.38 10.15 -0.04
N THR A 146 8.65 11.31 0.55
CA THR A 146 7.82 12.51 0.41
C THR A 146 7.77 12.99 -1.05
N ILE A 147 8.91 12.98 -1.75
CA ILE A 147 9.05 13.48 -3.11
C ILE A 147 8.14 12.72 -4.09
N PHE A 148 7.96 11.42 -3.92
CA PHE A 148 7.08 10.67 -4.82
C PHE A 148 5.67 10.46 -4.28
N SER A 149 5.48 10.32 -2.96
CA SER A 149 4.16 9.98 -2.42
C SER A 149 3.16 11.13 -2.58
N ILE A 150 3.55 12.38 -2.27
CA ILE A 150 2.64 13.53 -2.40
C ILE A 150 2.15 13.71 -3.85
N PRO A 151 3.01 13.74 -4.90
CA PRO A 151 2.55 13.78 -6.28
C PRO A 151 1.64 12.60 -6.67
N ILE A 152 1.93 11.39 -6.20
CA ILE A 152 1.10 10.22 -6.48
C ILE A 152 -0.30 10.39 -5.89
N PHE A 153 -0.41 10.85 -4.63
CA PHE A 153 -1.70 11.14 -4.00
C PHE A 153 -2.48 12.22 -4.76
N ILE A 154 -1.80 13.27 -5.23
CA ILE A 154 -2.43 14.33 -6.02
C ILE A 154 -2.93 13.77 -7.35
N ILE A 155 -2.09 13.05 -8.10
CA ILE A 155 -2.44 12.50 -9.41
C ILE A 155 -3.60 11.51 -9.29
N SER A 156 -3.50 10.55 -8.37
CA SER A 156 -4.58 9.57 -8.16
C SER A 156 -5.86 10.24 -7.69
N GLY A 157 -5.75 11.26 -6.84
CA GLY A 157 -6.90 12.03 -6.36
C GLY A 157 -7.58 12.82 -7.47
N ILE A 158 -6.82 13.50 -8.35
CA ILE A 158 -7.37 14.22 -9.51
C ILE A 158 -8.13 13.25 -10.43
N ILE A 159 -7.55 12.07 -10.69
CA ILE A 159 -8.19 11.04 -11.51
C ILE A 159 -9.48 10.53 -10.83
N GLY A 160 -9.44 10.29 -9.51
CA GLY A 160 -10.63 9.92 -8.75
C GLY A 160 -11.74 10.98 -8.81
N ILE A 161 -11.40 12.25 -8.63
CA ILE A 161 -12.35 13.37 -8.75
C ILE A 161 -12.93 13.45 -10.18
N PHE A 162 -12.09 13.30 -11.20
CA PHE A 162 -12.53 13.30 -12.59
C PHE A 162 -13.52 12.15 -12.87
N LEU A 163 -13.23 10.94 -12.40
CA LEU A 163 -14.13 9.78 -12.55
C LEU A 163 -15.46 10.00 -11.78
N ALA A 164 -15.38 10.55 -10.58
CA ALA A 164 -16.59 10.88 -9.81
C ALA A 164 -17.46 11.92 -10.52
N TYR A 165 -16.84 12.95 -11.10
CA TYR A 165 -17.54 13.96 -11.89
C TYR A 165 -18.20 13.38 -13.16
N MET A 166 -17.58 12.37 -13.77
CA MET A 166 -18.15 11.64 -14.91
C MET A 166 -19.28 10.67 -14.52
N GLY A 167 -19.62 10.55 -13.22
CA GLY A 167 -20.71 9.71 -12.74
C GLY A 167 -20.36 8.23 -12.56
N TYR A 168 -19.07 7.86 -12.48
CA TYR A 168 -18.65 6.48 -12.25
C TYR A 168 -18.92 5.97 -10.81
N GLY A 169 -19.45 6.82 -9.90
CA GLY A 169 -19.84 6.41 -8.55
C GLY A 169 -18.69 5.74 -7.77
N VAL A 170 -18.97 4.59 -7.19
CA VAL A 170 -18.00 3.82 -6.38
C VAL A 170 -16.68 3.52 -7.11
N TRP A 171 -16.71 3.38 -8.42
CA TRP A 171 -15.53 3.10 -9.25
C TRP A 171 -14.47 4.20 -9.17
N ALA A 172 -14.88 5.44 -8.92
CA ALA A 172 -13.96 6.55 -8.72
C ALA A 172 -13.02 6.29 -7.52
N LEU A 173 -13.55 5.79 -6.41
CA LEU A 173 -12.78 5.45 -5.20
C LEU A 173 -11.90 4.22 -5.42
N VAL A 174 -12.45 3.17 -6.03
CA VAL A 174 -11.75 1.91 -6.29
C VAL A 174 -10.56 2.12 -7.20
N LEU A 175 -10.77 2.79 -8.34
CA LEU A 175 -9.71 3.04 -9.31
C LEU A 175 -8.67 4.05 -8.79
N GLN A 176 -9.09 5.04 -8.01
CA GLN A 176 -8.16 5.96 -7.33
C GLN A 176 -7.22 5.19 -6.40
N GLY A 177 -7.77 4.31 -5.54
CA GLY A 177 -6.98 3.51 -4.60
C GLY A 177 -6.04 2.54 -5.33
N PHE A 178 -6.53 1.84 -6.33
CA PHE A 178 -5.73 0.93 -7.15
C PHE A 178 -4.60 1.65 -7.89
N LEU A 179 -4.89 2.77 -8.55
CA LEU A 179 -3.90 3.58 -9.25
C LEU A 179 -2.84 4.12 -8.30
N SER A 180 -3.23 4.61 -7.13
CA SER A 180 -2.30 5.06 -6.08
C SER A 180 -1.36 3.94 -5.65
N SER A 181 -1.87 2.72 -5.46
CA SER A 181 -1.07 1.55 -5.11
C SER A 181 -0.07 1.17 -6.21
N VAL A 182 -0.50 1.13 -7.46
CA VAL A 182 0.37 0.84 -8.62
C VAL A 182 1.46 1.89 -8.77
N LEU A 183 1.10 3.17 -8.76
CA LEU A 183 2.06 4.27 -8.90
C LEU A 183 3.08 4.29 -7.76
N THR A 184 2.62 4.01 -6.53
CA THR A 184 3.51 3.90 -5.37
C THR A 184 4.51 2.75 -5.54
N THR A 185 4.06 1.59 -5.99
CA THR A 185 4.93 0.45 -6.25
C THR A 185 5.95 0.77 -7.33
N VAL A 186 5.52 1.33 -8.46
CA VAL A 186 6.42 1.75 -9.55
C VAL A 186 7.45 2.77 -9.05
N ALA A 187 7.03 3.77 -8.28
CA ALA A 187 7.94 4.76 -7.71
C ALA A 187 8.96 4.12 -6.76
N LEU A 188 8.51 3.21 -5.89
CA LEU A 188 9.40 2.47 -4.99
C LEU A 188 10.48 1.69 -5.75
N TRP A 189 10.12 1.02 -6.83
CA TRP A 189 11.08 0.30 -7.68
C TRP A 189 12.04 1.24 -8.42
N TYR A 190 11.62 2.45 -8.74
CA TYR A 190 12.46 3.45 -9.39
C TYR A 190 13.44 4.12 -8.42
N PHE A 191 12.94 4.53 -7.23
CA PHE A 191 13.74 5.31 -6.26
C PHE A 191 14.61 4.46 -5.34
N VAL A 192 14.30 3.16 -5.19
CA VAL A 192 15.07 2.25 -4.34
C VAL A 192 15.84 1.26 -5.24
N PRO A 193 17.16 1.35 -5.33
CA PRO A 193 17.97 0.59 -6.28
C PRO A 193 18.11 -0.90 -5.92
N TRP A 194 17.39 -1.37 -4.90
CA TRP A 194 17.39 -2.77 -4.52
C TRP A 194 16.62 -3.63 -5.55
N LYS A 195 17.18 -4.80 -5.87
CA LYS A 195 16.51 -5.80 -6.74
C LYS A 195 16.51 -7.15 -6.03
N PRO A 196 15.39 -7.89 -6.11
CA PRO A 196 15.33 -9.23 -5.53
C PRO A 196 16.33 -10.16 -6.23
N SER A 197 17.17 -10.85 -5.44
CA SER A 197 18.00 -11.96 -5.92
C SER A 197 17.14 -13.24 -5.93
N LEU A 198 17.48 -14.20 -6.78
CA LEU A 198 16.80 -15.51 -6.84
C LEU A 198 17.20 -16.45 -5.67
N GLU A 199 17.61 -15.88 -4.54
CA GLU A 199 18.02 -16.63 -3.37
C GLU A 199 16.88 -16.65 -2.35
N PHE A 200 16.40 -17.84 -2.04
CA PHE A 200 15.46 -18.07 -0.93
C PHE A 200 16.14 -18.93 0.14
N SER A 201 16.06 -18.52 1.40
CA SER A 201 16.65 -19.23 2.52
C SER A 201 15.66 -19.46 3.65
N TRP A 202 15.32 -20.73 3.91
CA TRP A 202 14.53 -21.12 5.07
C TRP A 202 15.19 -20.73 6.40
N LYS A 203 16.52 -20.69 6.44
CA LYS A 203 17.26 -20.26 7.65
C LYS A 203 17.06 -18.77 7.91
N SER A 204 17.10 -17.94 6.87
CA SER A 204 16.80 -16.50 6.97
C SER A 204 15.35 -16.27 7.38
N PHE A 205 14.42 -17.07 6.87
CA PHE A 205 13.02 -17.00 7.27
C PHE A 205 12.85 -17.26 8.78
N HIS A 206 13.41 -18.37 9.33
CA HIS A 206 13.34 -18.66 10.76
C HIS A 206 14.13 -17.69 11.64
N SER A 207 15.19 -17.06 11.14
CA SER A 207 15.95 -16.07 11.92
C SER A 207 15.30 -14.68 11.94
N THR A 208 14.33 -14.44 11.05
CA THR A 208 13.61 -13.16 10.94
C THR A 208 12.26 -13.22 11.67
N PHE A 209 11.73 -14.42 11.90
CA PHE A 209 10.60 -14.70 12.78
C PHE A 209 11.07 -14.85 14.22
#